data_3813cdcf1851e3d54d131d3fcfbc9b47
#
_entry.id   3813cdcf1851e3d54d131d3fcfbc9b47
#
_cell.length_a   1.000
_cell.length_b   1.000
_cell.length_c   1.000
_cell.angle_alpha   90.00
_cell.angle_beta   90.00
_cell.angle_gamma   90.00
#
_symmetry.space_group_name_H-M   'P 1'
#
loop_
_entity.id
_entity.type
_entity.pdbx_description
1 polymer ?
#
loop_
_entity_poly.entity_id
_entity_poly.type
_entity_poly.pdbx_seq_one_letter_code
_entity_poly.pdbx_strand_id
1 'polypeptide(L)'
;MSISNNENLKLAIQKKGRLTEKSMELIKSCGVEIDQYSERLVVPAYNFPLEILFLRDDDIPEYVQDGVADIGIVGENVVVSKNAQTEIVEKLGFGKCSLMMAAPENVSIKSIKDIEGKTIATSFPRIVQNYLKENKINAKVIEISGSVEIAPALGVADMICDIVSTGNTLMMNKLKKSISVFESQAVLIRSANKELNQSKKEYLNNLLRRIRSVLTAKNSRYLMMNVPKSSLENIEKVIPSLKSPTILPLADENLVAVHAVIPSDYLWKIVDSLKSLGATGILLSPIENMIP
;
A
#
# COMPACT_ATOMS: atom_id res chain seq x y z
N MET A 1 31.93 16.37 -5.22
CA MET A 1 31.47 15.22 -6.00
C MET A 1 31.67 13.99 -5.14
N SER A 2 30.63 13.51 -4.43
CA SER A 2 30.71 12.24 -3.72
C SER A 2 30.60 11.13 -4.77
N ILE A 3 31.65 10.34 -4.87
CA ILE A 3 31.68 9.11 -5.67
C ILE A 3 30.51 8.24 -5.15
N SER A 4 29.52 7.98 -6.00
CA SER A 4 28.44 7.03 -5.70
C SER A 4 29.12 5.70 -5.35
N ASN A 5 29.09 5.32 -4.08
CA ASN A 5 29.62 4.04 -3.65
C ASN A 5 28.75 2.97 -4.29
N ASN A 6 29.28 2.24 -5.26
CA ASN A 6 28.56 1.18 -6.00
C ASN A 6 28.13 0.02 -5.08
N GLU A 7 28.43 0.12 -3.79
CA GLU A 7 28.12 -0.85 -2.73
C GLU A 7 26.77 -0.61 -2.06
N ASN A 8 26.25 0.63 -2.06
CA ASN A 8 24.96 0.92 -1.43
C ASN A 8 23.78 0.35 -2.23
N LEU A 9 22.76 -0.08 -1.52
CA LEU A 9 21.47 -0.47 -2.12
C LEU A 9 20.79 0.77 -2.69
N LYS A 10 20.38 0.75 -3.95
CA LYS A 10 19.72 1.86 -4.64
C LYS A 10 18.21 1.66 -4.66
N LEU A 11 17.47 2.55 -4.00
CA LEU A 11 16.02 2.54 -3.94
C LEU A 11 15.45 3.66 -4.80
N ALA A 12 14.73 3.33 -5.87
CA ALA A 12 13.98 4.30 -6.67
C ALA A 12 12.61 4.58 -6.03
N ILE A 13 12.27 5.87 -5.90
CA ILE A 13 10.95 6.33 -5.48
C ILE A 13 10.48 7.49 -6.35
N GLN A 14 9.18 7.73 -6.36
CA GLN A 14 8.61 8.87 -7.09
C GLN A 14 9.14 10.20 -6.54
N LYS A 15 9.52 11.15 -7.44
CA LYS A 15 10.08 12.45 -7.05
C LYS A 15 9.05 13.38 -6.41
N LYS A 16 7.82 13.40 -6.94
CA LYS A 16 6.73 14.25 -6.46
C LYS A 16 5.40 13.50 -6.55
N GLY A 17 4.58 13.60 -5.52
CA GLY A 17 3.25 13.00 -5.50
C GLY A 17 2.94 12.29 -4.19
N ARG A 18 1.74 11.73 -4.12
CA ARG A 18 1.22 11.06 -2.90
C ARG A 18 2.05 9.86 -2.43
N LEU A 19 2.71 9.16 -3.35
CA LEU A 19 3.56 8.03 -3.01
C LEU A 19 4.90 8.48 -2.41
N THR A 20 5.43 9.63 -2.79
CA THR A 20 6.71 10.15 -2.29
C THR A 20 6.70 10.32 -0.77
N GLU A 21 5.70 11.04 -0.24
CA GLU A 21 5.60 11.32 1.20
C GLU A 21 5.46 10.03 2.00
N LYS A 22 4.56 9.14 1.57
CA LYS A 22 4.32 7.85 2.25
C LYS A 22 5.50 6.88 2.15
N SER A 23 6.23 6.90 1.03
CA SER A 23 7.45 6.10 0.87
C SER A 23 8.54 6.60 1.81
N MET A 24 8.73 7.92 1.89
CA MET A 24 9.70 8.52 2.80
C MET A 24 9.34 8.32 4.27
N GLU A 25 8.04 8.42 4.62
CA GLU A 25 7.54 8.09 5.95
C GLU A 25 7.85 6.63 6.32
N LEU A 26 7.60 5.69 5.41
CA LEU A 26 7.91 4.27 5.62
C LEU A 26 9.42 4.07 5.87
N ILE A 27 10.27 4.64 5.02
CA ILE A 27 11.73 4.50 5.14
C ILE A 27 12.24 5.08 6.46
N LYS A 28 11.71 6.26 6.86
CA LYS A 28 12.03 6.86 8.18
C LYS A 28 11.53 5.98 9.34
N SER A 29 10.33 5.43 9.25
CA SER A 29 9.79 4.51 10.27
C SER A 29 10.60 3.21 10.37
N CYS A 30 11.33 2.83 9.31
CA CYS A 30 12.32 1.75 9.35
C CYS A 30 13.63 2.13 10.08
N GLY A 31 13.72 3.33 10.67
CA GLY A 31 14.91 3.83 11.33
C GLY A 31 16.05 4.20 10.37
N VAL A 32 15.71 4.55 9.11
CA VAL A 32 16.68 5.03 8.12
C VAL A 32 16.66 6.56 8.10
N GLU A 33 17.82 7.15 8.41
CA GLU A 33 17.99 8.59 8.47
C GLU A 33 18.47 9.15 7.13
N ILE A 34 17.72 10.14 6.62
CA ILE A 34 17.94 10.73 5.29
C ILE A 34 17.88 12.24 5.42
N ASP A 35 18.77 12.93 4.70
CA ASP A 35 18.81 14.38 4.62
C ASP A 35 17.59 15.00 3.91
N GLN A 36 17.46 16.30 3.97
CA GLN A 36 16.47 17.04 3.17
C GLN A 36 16.73 16.80 1.68
N TYR A 37 15.69 16.40 0.96
CA TYR A 37 15.78 15.92 -0.42
C TYR A 37 15.12 16.82 -1.47
N SER A 38 14.60 18.01 -1.08
CA SER A 38 13.66 18.84 -1.87
C SER A 38 14.04 19.09 -3.33
N GLU A 39 15.34 19.11 -3.67
CA GLU A 39 15.81 19.35 -5.05
C GLU A 39 16.79 18.29 -5.57
N ARG A 40 17.27 17.40 -4.73
CA ARG A 40 18.24 16.39 -5.10
C ARG A 40 17.55 15.21 -5.79
N LEU A 41 18.21 14.66 -6.80
CA LEU A 41 17.75 13.43 -7.47
C LEU A 41 18.30 12.15 -6.83
N VAL A 42 19.38 12.29 -6.07
CA VAL A 42 20.06 11.18 -5.38
C VAL A 42 20.41 11.63 -3.97
N VAL A 43 19.99 10.85 -2.98
CA VAL A 43 20.21 11.18 -1.56
C VAL A 43 20.66 9.93 -0.81
N PRO A 44 21.86 9.92 -0.23
CA PRO A 44 22.32 8.83 0.61
C PRO A 44 21.65 8.86 2.00
N ALA A 45 21.47 7.70 2.60
CA ALA A 45 21.15 7.58 4.01
C ALA A 45 22.43 7.61 4.86
N TYR A 46 22.33 8.05 6.13
CA TYR A 46 23.47 8.21 7.02
C TYR A 46 23.81 6.94 7.81
N ASN A 47 22.78 6.22 8.23
CA ASN A 47 22.91 5.12 9.18
C ASN A 47 22.56 3.76 8.57
N PHE A 48 22.36 3.72 7.26
CA PHE A 48 22.04 2.50 6.53
C PHE A 48 22.66 2.57 5.12
N PRO A 49 23.20 1.49 4.55
CA PRO A 49 23.80 1.48 3.22
C PRO A 49 22.73 1.55 2.11
N LEU A 50 22.03 2.67 2.06
CA LEU A 50 20.93 2.97 1.13
C LEU A 50 21.19 4.30 0.43
N GLU A 51 20.87 4.36 -0.85
CA GLU A 51 20.83 5.56 -1.67
C GLU A 51 19.45 5.66 -2.32
N ILE A 52 18.77 6.80 -2.15
CA ILE A 52 17.44 7.02 -2.72
C ILE A 52 17.56 7.78 -4.02
N LEU A 53 16.92 7.25 -5.06
CA LEU A 53 16.82 7.85 -6.39
C LEU A 53 15.41 8.40 -6.57
N PHE A 54 15.28 9.71 -6.80
CA PHE A 54 14.00 10.38 -7.05
C PHE A 54 13.72 10.45 -8.55
N LEU A 55 12.80 9.62 -9.04
CA LEU A 55 12.48 9.45 -10.45
C LEU A 55 11.02 9.82 -10.75
N ARG A 56 10.63 9.79 -12.02
CA ARG A 56 9.21 9.71 -12.38
C ARG A 56 8.70 8.32 -12.09
N ASP A 57 7.46 8.20 -11.61
CA ASP A 57 6.86 6.90 -11.29
C ASP A 57 6.85 5.94 -12.47
N ASP A 58 6.54 6.44 -13.66
CA ASP A 58 6.55 5.65 -14.90
C ASP A 58 7.90 5.08 -15.29
N ASP A 59 9.00 5.69 -14.85
CA ASP A 59 10.37 5.28 -15.18
C ASP A 59 10.90 4.23 -14.17
N ILE A 60 10.35 4.17 -12.96
CA ILE A 60 10.86 3.32 -11.88
C ILE A 60 10.96 1.84 -12.29
N PRO A 61 9.93 1.21 -12.92
CA PRO A 61 10.02 -0.19 -13.30
C PRO A 61 11.16 -0.50 -14.28
N GLU A 62 11.42 0.39 -15.24
CA GLU A 62 12.49 0.24 -16.22
C GLU A 62 13.86 0.40 -15.57
N TYR A 63 14.05 1.42 -14.71
CA TYR A 63 15.30 1.61 -13.96
C TYR A 63 15.64 0.42 -13.06
N VAL A 64 14.63 -0.22 -12.49
CA VAL A 64 14.81 -1.43 -11.68
C VAL A 64 15.13 -2.62 -12.57
N GLN A 65 14.40 -2.81 -13.66
CA GLN A 65 14.67 -3.88 -14.64
C GLN A 65 16.11 -3.81 -15.15
N ASP A 66 16.57 -2.62 -15.50
CA ASP A 66 17.90 -2.38 -16.07
C ASP A 66 19.03 -2.37 -15.01
N GLY A 67 18.67 -2.46 -13.72
CA GLY A 67 19.61 -2.51 -12.59
C GLY A 67 20.33 -1.18 -12.36
N VAL A 68 19.77 -0.06 -12.82
CA VAL A 68 20.18 1.29 -12.43
C VAL A 68 19.76 1.57 -10.99
N ALA A 69 18.57 1.12 -10.62
CA ALA A 69 18.12 0.96 -9.25
C ALA A 69 18.04 -0.54 -8.90
N ASP A 70 18.36 -0.90 -7.66
CA ASP A 70 18.29 -2.28 -7.18
C ASP A 70 16.86 -2.68 -6.83
N ILE A 71 16.11 -1.72 -6.28
CA ILE A 71 14.71 -1.86 -5.85
C ILE A 71 13.95 -0.57 -6.14
N GLY A 72 12.62 -0.64 -6.19
CA GLY A 72 11.77 0.53 -6.40
C GLY A 72 10.45 0.48 -5.63
N ILE A 73 9.96 1.63 -5.16
CA ILE A 73 8.60 1.78 -4.64
C ILE A 73 7.75 2.49 -5.68
N VAL A 74 6.69 1.81 -6.15
CA VAL A 74 5.85 2.27 -7.25
C VAL A 74 4.42 1.73 -7.09
N GLY A 75 3.45 2.28 -7.79
CA GLY A 75 2.09 1.72 -7.86
C GLY A 75 2.06 0.40 -8.61
N GLU A 76 1.33 -0.60 -8.11
CA GLU A 76 1.16 -1.91 -8.77
C GLU A 76 0.59 -1.76 -10.20
N ASN A 77 -0.30 -0.76 -10.39
CA ASN A 77 -0.83 -0.39 -11.71
C ASN A 77 0.26 0.02 -12.71
N VAL A 78 1.28 0.73 -12.26
CA VAL A 78 2.41 1.15 -13.13
C VAL A 78 3.25 -0.06 -13.53
N VAL A 79 3.52 -0.97 -12.58
CA VAL A 79 4.24 -2.23 -12.85
C VAL A 79 3.55 -3.03 -13.95
N VAL A 80 2.24 -3.22 -13.82
CA VAL A 80 1.43 -3.97 -14.81
C VAL A 80 1.39 -3.23 -16.16
N SER A 81 1.24 -1.90 -16.15
CA SER A 81 1.16 -1.10 -17.39
C SER A 81 2.46 -1.14 -18.18
N LYS A 82 3.61 -1.02 -17.51
CA LYS A 82 4.92 -1.00 -18.16
C LYS A 82 5.40 -2.37 -18.63
N ASN A 83 4.87 -3.46 -18.06
CA ASN A 83 5.32 -4.83 -18.33
C ASN A 83 6.83 -5.03 -18.17
N ALA A 84 7.45 -4.28 -17.29
CA ALA A 84 8.86 -4.41 -17.00
C ALA A 84 9.15 -5.79 -16.36
N GLN A 85 10.35 -6.31 -16.60
CA GLN A 85 10.80 -7.58 -16.05
C GLN A 85 11.19 -7.40 -14.57
N THR A 86 10.18 -7.16 -13.75
CA THR A 86 10.31 -6.94 -12.31
C THR A 86 9.39 -7.87 -11.55
N GLU A 87 9.74 -8.15 -10.30
CA GLU A 87 8.90 -8.91 -9.38
C GLU A 87 8.53 -8.08 -8.15
N ILE A 88 7.33 -8.29 -7.63
CA ILE A 88 6.86 -7.66 -6.41
C ILE A 88 7.45 -8.42 -5.22
N VAL A 89 8.23 -7.72 -4.41
CA VAL A 89 8.88 -8.26 -3.21
C VAL A 89 7.98 -8.08 -1.99
N GLU A 90 7.26 -6.94 -1.90
CA GLU A 90 6.40 -6.63 -0.76
C GLU A 90 5.26 -5.68 -1.17
N LYS A 91 4.05 -5.89 -0.62
CA LYS A 91 2.92 -4.97 -0.71
C LYS A 91 2.93 -4.02 0.48
N LEU A 92 2.94 -2.71 0.23
CA LEU A 92 3.24 -1.72 1.26
C LEU A 92 2.00 -1.15 2.00
N GLY A 93 0.79 -1.51 1.55
CA GLY A 93 -0.46 -1.19 2.23
C GLY A 93 -0.94 0.27 2.14
N PHE A 94 -0.21 1.14 1.42
CA PHE A 94 -0.60 2.52 1.17
C PHE A 94 -0.72 2.82 -0.33
N GLY A 95 -1.17 4.04 -0.67
CA GLY A 95 -1.36 4.42 -2.07
C GLY A 95 -2.46 3.60 -2.76
N LYS A 96 -3.40 3.05 -1.99
CA LYS A 96 -4.50 2.25 -2.52
C LYS A 96 -5.37 3.08 -3.46
N CYS A 97 -5.65 2.52 -4.63
CA CYS A 97 -6.57 3.05 -5.61
C CYS A 97 -7.16 1.92 -6.45
N SER A 98 -8.28 2.19 -7.12
CA SER A 98 -8.94 1.21 -7.98
C SER A 98 -9.05 1.77 -9.39
N LEU A 99 -8.71 0.99 -10.41
CA LEU A 99 -9.13 1.27 -11.77
C LEU A 99 -10.58 0.83 -11.92
N MET A 100 -11.43 1.78 -12.25
CA MET A 100 -12.88 1.58 -12.36
C MET A 100 -13.36 1.89 -13.76
N MET A 101 -14.25 1.06 -14.29
CA MET A 101 -15.06 1.44 -15.43
C MET A 101 -16.05 2.52 -14.98
N ALA A 102 -16.21 3.55 -15.80
CA ALA A 102 -17.24 4.58 -15.61
C ALA A 102 -17.87 4.96 -16.94
N ALA A 103 -19.19 5.14 -16.94
CA ALA A 103 -19.97 5.49 -18.12
C ALA A 103 -20.84 6.73 -17.82
N PRO A 104 -21.34 7.44 -18.85
CA PRO A 104 -22.33 8.49 -18.67
C PRO A 104 -23.51 8.02 -17.84
N GLU A 105 -24.10 8.91 -17.01
CA GLU A 105 -25.18 8.57 -16.07
C GLU A 105 -26.41 7.92 -16.72
N ASN A 106 -26.66 8.23 -17.99
CA ASN A 106 -27.75 7.65 -18.81
C ASN A 106 -27.43 6.24 -19.33
N VAL A 107 -26.18 5.75 -19.17
CA VAL A 107 -25.74 4.42 -19.59
C VAL A 107 -25.66 3.51 -18.38
N SER A 108 -26.45 2.45 -18.36
CA SER A 108 -26.44 1.47 -17.25
C SER A 108 -25.49 0.32 -17.56
N ILE A 109 -24.43 0.21 -16.76
CA ILE A 109 -23.50 -0.93 -16.78
C ILE A 109 -23.71 -1.72 -15.48
N LYS A 110 -24.37 -2.86 -15.58
CA LYS A 110 -24.69 -3.75 -14.45
C LYS A 110 -23.76 -4.95 -14.38
N SER A 111 -23.24 -5.38 -15.50
CA SER A 111 -22.36 -6.52 -15.63
C SER A 111 -21.26 -6.28 -16.65
N ILE A 112 -20.22 -7.11 -16.63
CA ILE A 112 -19.14 -7.03 -17.61
C ILE A 112 -19.62 -7.27 -19.05
N LYS A 113 -20.71 -8.00 -19.25
CA LYS A 113 -21.29 -8.25 -20.58
C LYS A 113 -21.84 -6.98 -21.23
N ASP A 114 -22.19 -5.98 -20.45
CA ASP A 114 -22.69 -4.69 -20.95
C ASP A 114 -21.58 -3.85 -21.60
N ILE A 115 -20.34 -4.30 -21.50
CA ILE A 115 -19.14 -3.69 -22.11
C ILE A 115 -18.88 -4.24 -23.52
N GLU A 116 -19.52 -5.37 -23.91
CA GLU A 116 -19.32 -5.99 -25.21
C GLU A 116 -19.58 -4.99 -26.36
N GLY A 117 -18.65 -4.88 -27.30
CA GLY A 117 -18.72 -3.99 -28.44
C GLY A 117 -18.51 -2.50 -28.15
N LYS A 118 -18.28 -2.09 -26.89
CA LYS A 118 -18.08 -0.71 -26.48
C LYS A 118 -16.67 -0.23 -26.77
N THR A 119 -16.52 1.10 -26.85
CA THR A 119 -15.23 1.78 -26.90
C THR A 119 -14.87 2.34 -25.52
N ILE A 120 -13.72 1.98 -24.99
CA ILE A 120 -13.23 2.35 -23.66
C ILE A 120 -11.99 3.24 -23.80
N ALA A 121 -12.07 4.45 -23.28
CA ALA A 121 -10.89 5.33 -23.17
C ALA A 121 -10.19 5.11 -21.81
N THR A 122 -8.86 5.06 -21.83
CA THR A 122 -8.06 4.82 -20.61
C THR A 122 -6.62 5.28 -20.75
N SER A 123 -6.01 5.65 -19.62
CA SER A 123 -4.54 5.83 -19.53
C SER A 123 -3.81 4.51 -19.22
N PHE A 124 -4.54 3.41 -19.03
CA PHE A 124 -4.00 2.10 -18.66
C PHE A 124 -4.44 0.99 -19.63
N PRO A 125 -4.12 1.13 -20.95
CA PRO A 125 -4.68 0.24 -21.98
C PRO A 125 -4.35 -1.23 -21.72
N ARG A 126 -3.15 -1.53 -21.24
CA ARG A 126 -2.71 -2.89 -20.97
C ARG A 126 -3.54 -3.56 -19.86
N ILE A 127 -3.80 -2.85 -18.77
CA ILE A 127 -4.60 -3.39 -17.66
C ILE A 127 -6.01 -3.71 -18.15
N VAL A 128 -6.61 -2.77 -18.89
CA VAL A 128 -7.96 -2.95 -19.45
C VAL A 128 -8.02 -4.10 -20.45
N GLN A 129 -7.03 -4.20 -21.36
CA GLN A 129 -6.94 -5.30 -22.32
C GLN A 129 -6.80 -6.66 -21.65
N ASN A 130 -5.96 -6.78 -20.61
CA ASN A 130 -5.81 -8.00 -19.83
C ASN A 130 -7.14 -8.39 -19.18
N TYR A 131 -7.81 -7.45 -18.52
CA TYR A 131 -9.11 -7.65 -17.88
C TYR A 131 -10.19 -8.12 -18.88
N LEU A 132 -10.27 -7.49 -20.05
CA LEU A 132 -11.22 -7.86 -21.11
C LEU A 132 -10.92 -9.28 -21.63
N LYS A 133 -9.65 -9.60 -21.86
CA LYS A 133 -9.20 -10.92 -22.31
C LYS A 133 -9.54 -12.03 -21.30
N GLU A 134 -9.26 -11.81 -20.02
CA GLU A 134 -9.56 -12.76 -18.93
C GLU A 134 -11.07 -13.04 -18.84
N ASN A 135 -11.89 -12.03 -19.08
CA ASN A 135 -13.33 -12.14 -19.04
C ASN A 135 -13.98 -12.51 -20.40
N LYS A 136 -13.17 -12.67 -21.45
CA LYS A 136 -13.63 -13.00 -22.81
C LYS A 136 -14.61 -11.98 -23.40
N ILE A 137 -14.39 -10.69 -23.15
CA ILE A 137 -15.17 -9.57 -23.66
C ILE A 137 -14.41 -8.91 -24.81
N ASN A 138 -15.11 -8.69 -25.92
CA ASN A 138 -14.59 -7.97 -27.06
C ASN A 138 -15.04 -6.51 -27.00
N ALA A 139 -14.12 -5.60 -26.66
CA ALA A 139 -14.34 -4.16 -26.61
C ALA A 139 -13.12 -3.42 -27.18
N LYS A 140 -13.34 -2.25 -27.74
CA LYS A 140 -12.26 -1.41 -28.30
C LYS A 140 -11.64 -0.57 -27.19
N VAL A 141 -10.31 -0.65 -27.01
CA VAL A 141 -9.57 0.18 -26.05
C VAL A 141 -8.85 1.29 -26.79
N ILE A 142 -9.05 2.53 -26.35
CA ILE A 142 -8.38 3.73 -26.85
C ILE A 142 -7.51 4.29 -25.75
N GLU A 143 -6.22 4.48 -26.04
CA GLU A 143 -5.28 5.11 -25.11
C GLU A 143 -5.40 6.63 -25.17
N ILE A 144 -5.59 7.26 -24.01
CA ILE A 144 -5.61 8.71 -23.84
C ILE A 144 -4.73 9.07 -22.65
N SER A 145 -3.71 9.93 -22.89
CA SER A 145 -2.81 10.39 -21.85
C SER A 145 -3.37 11.65 -21.18
N GLY A 146 -4.05 11.48 -20.04
CA GLY A 146 -4.67 12.56 -19.25
C GLY A 146 -6.06 12.97 -19.75
N SER A 147 -6.86 13.55 -18.86
CA SER A 147 -8.23 14.02 -19.10
C SER A 147 -9.15 12.97 -19.78
N VAL A 148 -8.99 11.72 -19.35
CA VAL A 148 -9.74 10.58 -19.89
C VAL A 148 -11.24 10.76 -19.68
N GLU A 149 -11.63 11.43 -18.60
CA GLU A 149 -13.01 11.67 -18.17
C GLU A 149 -13.86 12.48 -19.17
N ILE A 150 -13.24 13.26 -20.07
CA ILE A 150 -13.98 14.02 -21.08
C ILE A 150 -14.27 13.22 -22.36
N ALA A 151 -13.63 12.07 -22.56
CA ALA A 151 -13.75 11.30 -23.79
C ALA A 151 -15.19 10.92 -24.17
N PRO A 152 -16.08 10.49 -23.24
CA PRO A 152 -17.47 10.21 -23.56
C PRO A 152 -18.26 11.46 -23.99
N ALA A 153 -18.02 12.60 -23.35
CA ALA A 153 -18.70 13.85 -23.70
C ALA A 153 -18.32 14.36 -25.10
N LEU A 154 -17.11 14.03 -25.55
CA LEU A 154 -16.61 14.35 -26.90
C LEU A 154 -17.00 13.30 -27.95
N GLY A 155 -17.70 12.22 -27.57
CA GLY A 155 -18.08 11.15 -28.48
C GLY A 155 -16.89 10.28 -28.96
N VAL A 156 -15.74 10.35 -28.27
CA VAL A 156 -14.54 9.57 -28.62
C VAL A 156 -14.62 8.14 -28.08
N ALA A 157 -15.32 7.95 -26.96
CA ALA A 157 -15.53 6.65 -26.34
C ALA A 157 -16.93 6.55 -25.72
N ASP A 158 -17.44 5.33 -25.55
CA ASP A 158 -18.71 5.08 -24.87
C ASP A 158 -18.56 5.17 -23.34
N MET A 159 -17.37 4.87 -22.84
CA MET A 159 -17.04 4.81 -21.42
C MET A 159 -15.55 4.97 -21.19
N ILE A 160 -15.18 5.08 -19.93
CA ILE A 160 -13.76 5.19 -19.52
C ILE A 160 -13.38 4.08 -18.55
N CYS A 161 -12.08 3.82 -18.45
CA CYS A 161 -11.47 3.11 -17.31
C CYS A 161 -10.32 3.94 -16.77
N ASP A 162 -10.45 4.43 -15.55
CA ASP A 162 -9.41 5.27 -14.95
C ASP A 162 -9.32 5.07 -13.43
N ILE A 163 -8.27 5.64 -12.83
CA ILE A 163 -8.04 5.60 -11.39
C ILE A 163 -9.10 6.43 -10.67
N VAL A 164 -9.81 5.79 -9.76
CA VAL A 164 -10.80 6.43 -8.89
C VAL A 164 -10.34 6.35 -7.45
N SER A 165 -10.09 7.51 -6.83
CA SER A 165 -9.82 7.61 -5.40
C SER A 165 -11.05 8.06 -4.61
N THR A 166 -11.62 9.23 -4.91
CA THR A 166 -12.79 9.78 -4.25
C THR A 166 -14.05 9.81 -5.14
N GLY A 167 -13.87 9.71 -6.46
CA GLY A 167 -14.95 9.78 -7.45
C GLY A 167 -15.44 11.18 -7.80
N ASN A 168 -14.94 12.24 -7.19
CA ASN A 168 -15.38 13.62 -7.44
C ASN A 168 -15.19 14.03 -8.91
N THR A 169 -14.07 13.66 -9.53
CA THR A 169 -13.79 13.96 -10.95
C THR A 169 -14.82 13.31 -11.87
N LEU A 170 -15.24 12.08 -11.58
CA LEU A 170 -16.27 11.40 -12.33
C LEU A 170 -17.61 12.12 -12.23
N MET A 171 -18.02 12.51 -11.00
CA MET A 171 -19.28 13.23 -10.78
C MET A 171 -19.31 14.57 -11.53
N MET A 172 -18.21 15.32 -11.51
CA MET A 172 -18.10 16.59 -12.25
C MET A 172 -18.28 16.43 -13.76
N ASN A 173 -17.92 15.27 -14.30
CA ASN A 173 -18.06 14.94 -15.72
C ASN A 173 -19.29 14.08 -16.02
N LYS A 174 -20.27 14.00 -15.08
CA LYS A 174 -21.52 13.23 -15.23
C LYS A 174 -21.27 11.75 -15.56
N LEU A 175 -20.22 11.18 -14.97
CA LEU A 175 -19.87 9.77 -15.10
C LEU A 175 -20.20 9.02 -13.81
N LYS A 176 -20.75 7.82 -13.97
CA LYS A 176 -21.07 6.90 -12.89
C LYS A 176 -20.10 5.72 -12.93
N LYS A 177 -19.40 5.48 -11.82
CA LYS A 177 -18.57 4.29 -11.66
C LYS A 177 -19.41 3.02 -11.67
N SER A 178 -18.86 1.94 -12.23
CA SER A 178 -19.55 0.66 -12.34
C SER A 178 -18.68 -0.51 -11.86
N ILE A 179 -17.77 -1.01 -12.66
CA ILE A 179 -17.00 -2.23 -12.43
C ILE A 179 -15.58 -1.89 -12.02
N SER A 180 -15.07 -2.52 -10.94
CA SER A 180 -13.66 -2.49 -10.61
C SER A 180 -12.88 -3.43 -11.53
N VAL A 181 -11.87 -2.90 -12.18
CA VAL A 181 -11.01 -3.62 -13.14
C VAL A 181 -9.72 -4.08 -12.50
N PHE A 182 -9.15 -3.25 -11.64
CA PHE A 182 -7.87 -3.52 -11.00
C PHE A 182 -7.75 -2.76 -9.68
N GLU A 183 -7.34 -3.48 -8.64
CA GLU A 183 -6.99 -2.88 -7.34
C GLU A 183 -5.48 -2.69 -7.27
N SER A 184 -5.05 -1.48 -6.95
CA SER A 184 -3.65 -1.11 -6.90
C SER A 184 -3.27 -0.55 -5.53
N GLN A 185 -2.03 -0.78 -5.16
CA GLN A 185 -1.38 -0.15 -4.01
C GLN A 185 0.11 0.05 -4.29
N ALA A 186 0.80 0.76 -3.40
CA ALA A 186 2.25 0.83 -3.46
C ALA A 186 2.87 -0.55 -3.22
N VAL A 187 3.85 -0.89 -4.04
CA VAL A 187 4.61 -2.14 -3.95
C VAL A 187 6.11 -1.85 -3.99
N LEU A 188 6.88 -2.68 -3.32
CA LEU A 188 8.33 -2.76 -3.47
C LEU A 188 8.63 -3.77 -4.56
N ILE A 189 9.38 -3.36 -5.58
CA ILE A 189 9.79 -4.21 -6.70
C ILE A 189 11.30 -4.37 -6.76
N ARG A 190 11.75 -5.47 -7.36
CA ARG A 190 13.14 -5.69 -7.79
C ARG A 190 13.19 -6.24 -9.22
N SER A 191 14.36 -6.24 -9.84
CA SER A 191 14.55 -6.90 -11.14
C SER A 191 14.28 -8.40 -11.02
N ALA A 192 13.57 -8.96 -12.01
CA ALA A 192 13.38 -10.41 -12.11
C ALA A 192 14.62 -11.11 -12.70
N ASN A 193 15.44 -10.39 -13.45
CA ASN A 193 16.52 -10.95 -14.25
C ASN A 193 17.93 -10.61 -13.74
N LYS A 194 18.06 -9.60 -12.86
CA LYS A 194 19.36 -9.18 -12.33
C LYS A 194 19.52 -9.57 -10.88
N GLU A 195 20.56 -10.32 -10.61
CA GLU A 195 20.93 -10.65 -9.23
C GLU A 195 21.73 -9.55 -8.56
N LEU A 196 21.40 -9.31 -7.31
CA LEU A 196 22.19 -8.45 -6.43
C LEU A 196 23.45 -9.21 -5.96
N ASN A 197 24.55 -8.48 -5.73
CA ASN A 197 25.70 -9.05 -5.05
C ASN A 197 25.34 -9.41 -3.59
N GLN A 198 26.20 -10.17 -2.92
CA GLN A 198 25.92 -10.68 -1.58
C GLN A 198 25.64 -9.57 -0.56
N SER A 199 26.40 -8.49 -0.56
CA SER A 199 26.22 -7.37 0.37
C SER A 199 24.87 -6.69 0.15
N LYS A 200 24.47 -6.42 -1.09
CA LYS A 200 23.17 -5.82 -1.42
C LYS A 200 22.00 -6.76 -1.09
N LYS A 201 22.15 -8.09 -1.26
CA LYS A 201 21.16 -9.07 -0.81
C LYS A 201 20.93 -8.98 0.71
N GLU A 202 22.01 -8.86 1.49
CA GLU A 202 21.93 -8.68 2.95
C GLU A 202 21.26 -7.36 3.34
N TYR A 203 21.61 -6.25 2.67
CA TYR A 203 20.99 -4.95 2.90
C TYR A 203 19.50 -4.97 2.57
N LEU A 204 19.10 -5.57 1.46
CA LEU A 204 17.70 -5.74 1.09
C LEU A 204 16.94 -6.56 2.12
N ASN A 205 17.50 -7.69 2.57
CA ASN A 205 16.86 -8.54 3.58
C ASN A 205 16.70 -7.80 4.93
N ASN A 206 17.70 -6.99 5.31
CA ASN A 206 17.62 -6.14 6.50
C ASN A 206 16.53 -5.07 6.36
N LEU A 207 16.45 -4.40 5.21
CA LEU A 207 15.44 -3.41 4.93
C LEU A 207 14.03 -4.04 4.92
N LEU A 208 13.85 -5.20 4.29
CA LEU A 208 12.59 -5.93 4.25
C LEU A 208 12.10 -6.31 5.65
N ARG A 209 12.99 -6.78 6.54
CA ARG A 209 12.62 -7.05 7.94
C ARG A 209 12.09 -5.82 8.64
N ARG A 210 12.74 -4.65 8.45
CA ARG A 210 12.31 -3.37 9.03
C ARG A 210 10.96 -2.92 8.42
N ILE A 211 10.79 -3.00 7.11
CA ILE A 211 9.52 -2.70 6.42
C ILE A 211 8.39 -3.57 6.99
N ARG A 212 8.57 -4.87 7.04
CA ARG A 212 7.56 -5.81 7.57
C ARG A 212 7.23 -5.53 9.03
N SER A 213 8.23 -5.20 9.85
CA SER A 213 8.05 -4.79 11.24
C SER A 213 7.15 -3.55 11.36
N VAL A 214 7.40 -2.52 10.55
CA VAL A 214 6.59 -1.29 10.50
C VAL A 214 5.17 -1.57 10.01
N LEU A 215 5.04 -2.36 8.92
CA LEU A 215 3.72 -2.69 8.35
C LEU A 215 2.86 -3.50 9.34
N THR A 216 3.47 -4.45 10.04
CA THR A 216 2.79 -5.23 11.09
C THR A 216 2.36 -4.35 12.25
N ALA A 217 3.24 -3.46 12.71
CA ALA A 217 2.96 -2.52 13.80
C ALA A 217 1.83 -1.54 13.46
N LYS A 218 1.78 -1.03 12.22
CA LYS A 218 0.71 -0.11 11.76
C LYS A 218 -0.69 -0.72 11.90
N ASN A 219 -0.81 -2.02 11.69
CA ASN A 219 -2.07 -2.77 11.79
C ASN A 219 -2.36 -3.30 13.19
N SER A 220 -1.50 -2.98 14.17
CA SER A 220 -1.59 -3.48 15.53
C SER A 220 -1.63 -2.34 16.55
N ARG A 221 -2.16 -2.63 17.73
CA ARG A 221 -2.14 -1.72 18.88
C ARG A 221 -1.79 -2.50 20.12
N TYR A 222 -1.10 -1.84 21.03
CA TYR A 222 -0.83 -2.36 22.37
C TYR A 222 -1.95 -1.96 23.30
N LEU A 223 -2.72 -2.95 23.75
CA LEU A 223 -3.82 -2.81 24.69
C LEU A 223 -3.31 -3.07 26.10
N MET A 224 -3.62 -2.18 27.02
CA MET A 224 -3.43 -2.35 28.47
C MET A 224 -4.75 -2.07 29.16
N MET A 225 -5.06 -2.83 30.22
CA MET A 225 -6.27 -2.61 31.05
C MET A 225 -6.14 -3.32 32.38
N ASN A 226 -6.90 -2.86 33.36
CA ASN A 226 -7.05 -3.53 34.66
C ASN A 226 -8.37 -4.34 34.67
N VAL A 227 -8.32 -5.57 35.11
CA VAL A 227 -9.50 -6.47 35.16
C VAL A 227 -9.57 -7.19 36.48
N PRO A 228 -10.82 -7.53 36.97
CA PRO A 228 -10.98 -8.43 38.10
C PRO A 228 -10.40 -9.81 37.79
N LYS A 229 -9.66 -10.39 38.72
CA LYS A 229 -9.14 -11.78 38.58
C LYS A 229 -10.22 -12.79 38.22
N SER A 230 -11.42 -12.61 38.79
CA SER A 230 -12.58 -13.49 38.53
C SER A 230 -13.09 -13.43 37.08
N SER A 231 -12.77 -12.36 36.34
CA SER A 231 -13.20 -12.19 34.95
C SER A 231 -12.12 -12.59 33.92
N LEU A 232 -10.93 -12.96 34.37
CA LEU A 232 -9.77 -13.16 33.50
C LEU A 232 -10.01 -14.15 32.37
N GLU A 233 -10.58 -15.35 32.68
CA GLU A 233 -10.85 -16.36 31.64
C GLU A 233 -11.84 -15.87 30.57
N ASN A 234 -12.83 -15.06 30.96
CA ASN A 234 -13.76 -14.47 29.98
C ASN A 234 -13.13 -13.37 29.18
N ILE A 235 -12.25 -12.57 29.77
CA ILE A 235 -11.47 -11.55 29.10
C ILE A 235 -10.54 -12.19 28.06
N GLU A 236 -9.84 -13.26 28.39
CA GLU A 236 -8.95 -13.98 27.45
C GLU A 236 -9.68 -14.49 26.21
N LYS A 237 -10.95 -14.91 26.35
CA LYS A 237 -11.79 -15.37 25.23
C LYS A 237 -12.20 -14.21 24.29
N VAL A 238 -12.26 -12.99 24.80
CA VAL A 238 -12.68 -11.80 24.05
C VAL A 238 -11.51 -11.16 23.30
N ILE A 239 -10.29 -11.26 23.85
CA ILE A 239 -9.11 -10.59 23.28
C ILE A 239 -8.46 -11.50 22.25
N PRO A 240 -8.38 -11.08 20.97
CA PRO A 240 -7.60 -11.78 19.96
C PRO A 240 -6.11 -11.45 20.13
N SER A 241 -5.47 -12.01 21.13
CA SER A 241 -4.02 -11.82 21.32
C SER A 241 -3.22 -12.67 20.33
N LEU A 242 -1.98 -12.25 20.03
CA LEU A 242 -1.08 -12.98 19.12
C LEU A 242 -0.80 -14.43 19.55
N LYS A 243 -0.65 -14.66 20.85
CA LYS A 243 -0.50 -15.98 21.46
C LYS A 243 -1.33 -16.05 22.75
N SER A 244 -0.93 -15.28 23.76
CA SER A 244 -1.62 -15.12 25.03
C SER A 244 -1.39 -13.71 25.55
N PRO A 245 -2.32 -13.12 26.34
CA PRO A 245 -2.07 -11.85 27.00
C PRO A 245 -0.99 -11.98 28.06
N THR A 246 -0.30 -10.90 28.36
CA THR A 246 0.56 -10.79 29.54
C THR A 246 -0.29 -10.37 30.72
N ILE A 247 -0.19 -11.10 31.83
CA ILE A 247 -0.94 -10.84 33.06
C ILE A 247 0.03 -10.42 34.14
N LEU A 248 -0.19 -9.27 34.76
CA LEU A 248 0.65 -8.72 35.83
C LEU A 248 -0.21 -8.49 37.09
N PRO A 249 0.31 -8.84 38.30
CA PRO A 249 -0.35 -8.53 39.55
C PRO A 249 -0.40 -7.02 39.79
N LEU A 250 -1.46 -6.53 40.37
CA LEU A 250 -1.60 -5.16 40.85
C LEU A 250 -1.48 -5.10 42.38
N ALA A 251 -1.35 -3.88 42.93
CA ALA A 251 -1.34 -3.65 44.37
C ALA A 251 -2.64 -4.10 45.04
N ASP A 252 -3.77 -3.97 44.33
CA ASP A 252 -5.05 -4.59 44.72
C ASP A 252 -5.03 -6.07 44.31
N GLU A 253 -5.03 -6.96 45.25
CA GLU A 253 -4.96 -8.41 45.06
C GLU A 253 -6.15 -8.97 44.25
N ASN A 254 -7.29 -8.28 44.19
CA ASN A 254 -8.46 -8.68 43.41
C ASN A 254 -8.36 -8.31 41.91
N LEU A 255 -7.39 -7.48 41.53
CA LEU A 255 -7.20 -6.98 40.18
C LEU A 255 -5.91 -7.50 39.54
N VAL A 256 -5.89 -7.58 38.24
CA VAL A 256 -4.70 -7.83 37.43
C VAL A 256 -4.65 -6.84 36.27
N ALA A 257 -3.45 -6.47 35.85
CA ALA A 257 -3.25 -5.79 34.58
C ALA A 257 -3.12 -6.83 33.46
N VAL A 258 -3.85 -6.60 32.38
CA VAL A 258 -3.80 -7.44 31.16
C VAL A 258 -3.25 -6.60 30.03
N HIS A 259 -2.19 -7.11 29.41
CA HIS A 259 -1.55 -6.48 28.25
C HIS A 259 -1.63 -7.42 27.06
N ALA A 260 -2.01 -6.87 25.90
CA ALA A 260 -2.13 -7.64 24.67
C ALA A 260 -1.82 -6.81 23.42
N VAL A 261 -1.37 -7.45 22.35
CA VAL A 261 -1.33 -6.83 21.04
C VAL A 261 -2.58 -7.27 20.27
N ILE A 262 -3.35 -6.32 19.81
CA ILE A 262 -4.61 -6.54 19.11
C ILE A 262 -4.60 -5.86 17.73
N PRO A 263 -5.39 -6.31 16.74
CA PRO A 263 -5.60 -5.58 15.49
C PRO A 263 -6.16 -4.18 15.75
N SER A 264 -5.69 -3.20 14.96
CA SER A 264 -5.98 -1.77 15.20
C SER A 264 -7.47 -1.42 15.13
N ASP A 265 -8.27 -2.18 14.36
CA ASP A 265 -9.72 -1.98 14.18
C ASP A 265 -10.56 -2.84 15.15
N TYR A 266 -9.93 -3.62 16.02
CA TYR A 266 -10.63 -4.61 16.84
C TYR A 266 -11.14 -4.05 18.15
N LEU A 267 -10.47 -3.06 18.76
CA LEU A 267 -10.85 -2.51 20.06
C LEU A 267 -12.32 -2.08 20.11
N TRP A 268 -12.76 -1.34 19.12
CA TRP A 268 -14.14 -0.81 19.09
C TRP A 268 -15.21 -1.90 18.94
N LYS A 269 -14.82 -3.10 18.51
CA LYS A 269 -15.72 -4.26 18.44
C LYS A 269 -15.87 -4.97 19.79
N ILE A 270 -14.88 -4.85 20.68
CA ILE A 270 -14.84 -5.60 21.95
C ILE A 270 -14.92 -4.72 23.20
N VAL A 271 -14.80 -3.39 23.07
CA VAL A 271 -14.70 -2.49 24.23
C VAL A 271 -15.89 -2.60 25.19
N ASP A 272 -17.11 -2.74 24.65
CA ASP A 272 -18.31 -2.87 25.49
C ASP A 272 -18.33 -4.22 26.24
N SER A 273 -17.90 -5.29 25.59
CA SER A 273 -17.73 -6.60 26.23
C SER A 273 -16.67 -6.56 27.32
N LEU A 274 -15.53 -5.90 27.07
CA LEU A 274 -14.48 -5.73 28.08
C LEU A 274 -14.99 -4.96 29.30
N LYS A 275 -15.72 -3.86 29.09
CA LYS A 275 -16.33 -3.07 30.18
C LYS A 275 -17.36 -3.86 30.97
N SER A 276 -18.22 -4.65 30.31
CA SER A 276 -19.23 -5.50 31.00
C SER A 276 -18.58 -6.59 31.85
N LEU A 277 -17.38 -7.04 31.53
CA LEU A 277 -16.57 -7.96 32.30
C LEU A 277 -15.76 -7.28 33.42
N GLY A 278 -15.94 -5.97 33.61
CA GLY A 278 -15.29 -5.20 34.67
C GLY A 278 -13.93 -4.61 34.31
N ALA A 279 -13.56 -4.58 33.02
CA ALA A 279 -12.32 -3.95 32.60
C ALA A 279 -12.38 -2.42 32.82
N THR A 280 -11.30 -1.88 33.39
CA THR A 280 -11.11 -0.46 33.70
C THR A 280 -9.74 0.00 33.21
N GLY A 281 -9.53 1.31 33.11
CA GLY A 281 -8.24 1.85 32.70
C GLY A 281 -7.78 1.36 31.34
N ILE A 282 -8.70 1.16 30.39
CA ILE A 282 -8.39 0.63 29.05
C ILE A 282 -7.58 1.68 28.28
N LEU A 283 -6.32 1.35 27.99
CA LEU A 283 -5.39 2.17 27.24
C LEU A 283 -5.02 1.49 25.93
N LEU A 284 -4.93 2.27 24.86
CA LEU A 284 -4.52 1.81 23.55
C LEU A 284 -3.33 2.65 23.07
N SER A 285 -2.18 2.01 22.87
CA SER A 285 -0.97 2.67 22.42
C SER A 285 -0.60 2.23 21.00
N PRO A 286 -0.14 3.14 20.12
CA PRO A 286 0.45 2.76 18.85
C PRO A 286 1.73 1.97 19.09
N ILE A 287 2.05 1.07 18.15
CA ILE A 287 3.30 0.31 18.10
C ILE A 287 4.09 0.85 16.92
N GLU A 288 5.35 1.23 17.12
CA GLU A 288 6.21 1.72 16.04
C GLU A 288 6.76 0.58 15.20
N ASN A 289 7.24 -0.46 15.87
CA ASN A 289 7.84 -1.63 15.25
C ASN A 289 7.38 -2.90 15.94
N MET A 290 7.09 -3.93 15.16
CA MET A 290 6.68 -5.23 15.67
C MET A 290 7.31 -6.35 14.85
N ILE A 291 8.19 -7.11 15.49
CA ILE A 291 8.82 -8.29 14.92
C ILE A 291 8.08 -9.51 15.46
N PRO A 292 7.28 -10.20 14.63
CA PRO A 292 6.48 -11.35 15.05
C PRO A 292 7.34 -12.57 15.36
#